data_6e8cc50176c303d6c496b1b81a6681f3
#
_entry.id   6e8cc50176c303d6c496b1b81a6681f3
#
_cell.length_a   1.000
_cell.length_b   1.000
_cell.length_c   1.000
_cell.angle_alpha   90.00
_cell.angle_beta   90.00
_cell.angle_gamma   90.00
#
_symmetry.space_group_name_H-M   'P 1'
#
loop_
_entity.id
_entity.type
_entity.pdbx_description
1 polymer ?
#
loop_
_entity_poly.entity_id
_entity_poly.type
_entity_poly.pdbx_seq_one_letter_code
_entity_poly.pdbx_strand_id
1 'polypeptide(L)'
;MKNLILTAIAVCSLNTIQAQEISYKKWVKEAPRLEDSFFTTPKAKEVAETVLLYQQPTGGWPKNINFFQTPDNKEKALEIKNDVNASTIDNGATTTEIIYLSRLYNSTHDETYKEAAIRGLDYLFEAQYENGG
;
A
#
# COMPACT_ATOMS: atom_id res chain seq x y z
N MET A 1 -6.94 -40.10 -13.48
CA MET A 1 -7.80 -39.03 -12.91
C MET A 1 -7.14 -38.29 -11.72
N LYS A 2 -6.46 -38.96 -10.79
CA LYS A 2 -5.80 -38.28 -9.65
C LYS A 2 -4.72 -37.26 -10.06
N ASN A 3 -3.96 -37.50 -11.13
CA ASN A 3 -2.88 -36.59 -11.56
C ASN A 3 -3.38 -35.32 -12.29
N LEU A 4 -4.59 -35.33 -12.86
CA LEU A 4 -5.15 -34.16 -13.54
C LEU A 4 -5.62 -33.10 -12.52
N ILE A 5 -6.12 -33.52 -11.36
CA ILE A 5 -6.59 -32.63 -10.28
C ILE A 5 -5.42 -31.91 -9.61
N LEU A 6 -4.30 -32.60 -9.37
CA LEU A 6 -3.08 -31.97 -8.79
C LEU A 6 -2.48 -30.93 -9.73
N THR A 7 -2.47 -31.18 -11.04
CA THR A 7 -1.93 -30.24 -12.03
C THR A 7 -2.80 -28.97 -12.13
N ALA A 8 -4.12 -29.10 -12.06
CA ALA A 8 -5.03 -27.97 -12.08
C ALA A 8 -4.89 -27.05 -10.84
N ILE A 9 -4.70 -27.62 -9.66
CA ILE A 9 -4.52 -26.87 -8.41
C ILE A 9 -3.17 -26.11 -8.42
N ALA A 10 -2.11 -26.73 -8.91
CA ALA A 10 -0.79 -26.11 -9.01
C ALA A 10 -0.78 -24.94 -10.01
N VAL A 11 -1.46 -25.08 -11.15
CA VAL A 11 -1.58 -24.02 -12.17
C VAL A 11 -2.42 -22.84 -11.63
N CYS A 12 -3.51 -23.10 -10.93
CA CYS A 12 -4.31 -22.03 -10.30
C CYS A 12 -3.52 -21.24 -9.25
N SER A 13 -2.75 -21.91 -8.40
CA SER A 13 -1.95 -21.23 -7.36
C SER A 13 -0.81 -20.41 -7.94
N LEU A 14 -0.15 -20.85 -8.98
CA LEU A 14 0.90 -20.10 -9.69
C LEU A 14 0.33 -18.86 -10.38
N ASN A 15 -0.82 -18.95 -11.01
CA ASN A 15 -1.48 -17.82 -11.66
C ASN A 15 -1.93 -16.75 -10.66
N THR A 16 -2.41 -17.13 -9.47
CA THR A 16 -2.82 -16.17 -8.44
C THR A 16 -1.63 -15.46 -7.82
N ILE A 17 -0.51 -16.14 -7.56
CA ILE A 17 0.73 -15.54 -7.04
C ILE A 17 1.29 -14.55 -8.07
N GLN A 18 1.35 -14.90 -9.34
CA GLN A 18 1.86 -14.05 -10.40
C GLN A 18 0.97 -12.82 -10.63
N ALA A 19 -0.35 -12.97 -10.59
CA ALA A 19 -1.29 -11.85 -10.69
C ALA A 19 -1.14 -10.89 -9.51
N GLN A 20 -0.93 -11.38 -8.29
CA GLN A 20 -0.72 -10.57 -7.10
C GLN A 20 0.63 -9.82 -7.18
N GLU A 21 1.68 -10.43 -7.66
CA GLU A 21 3.00 -9.79 -7.85
C GLU A 21 2.95 -8.68 -8.90
N ILE A 22 2.24 -8.88 -10.00
CA ILE A 22 2.04 -7.84 -11.03
C ILE A 22 1.19 -6.69 -10.46
N SER A 23 0.21 -6.99 -9.60
CA SER A 23 -0.74 -6.02 -9.07
C SER A 23 -0.08 -4.97 -8.17
N TYR A 24 0.79 -5.35 -7.23
CA TYR A 24 1.44 -4.36 -6.34
C TYR A 24 2.50 -3.53 -7.08
N LYS A 25 3.20 -4.12 -8.05
CA LYS A 25 4.18 -3.39 -8.88
C LYS A 25 3.53 -2.23 -9.65
N LYS A 26 2.25 -2.37 -9.98
CA LYS A 26 1.47 -1.29 -10.58
C LYS A 26 1.38 -0.08 -9.64
N TRP A 27 1.07 -0.30 -8.36
CA TRP A 27 0.99 0.77 -7.38
C TRP A 27 2.31 1.55 -7.26
N VAL A 28 3.40 0.90 -6.91
CA VAL A 28 4.69 1.56 -6.68
C VAL A 28 5.28 2.22 -7.93
N LYS A 29 4.91 1.73 -9.11
CA LYS A 29 5.35 2.30 -10.40
C LYS A 29 4.51 3.49 -10.82
N GLU A 30 3.19 3.43 -10.67
CA GLU A 30 2.25 4.40 -11.24
C GLU A 30 1.88 5.51 -10.26
N ALA A 31 1.69 5.21 -8.98
CA ALA A 31 1.24 6.21 -8.02
C ALA A 31 2.15 7.46 -7.93
N PRO A 32 3.49 7.35 -7.93
CA PRO A 32 4.36 8.53 -7.91
C PRO A 32 4.31 9.36 -9.20
N ARG A 33 3.81 8.79 -10.30
CA ARG A 33 3.76 9.41 -11.63
C ARG A 33 2.39 9.92 -12.03
N LEU A 34 1.39 9.80 -11.16
CA LEU A 34 0.06 10.34 -11.41
C LEU A 34 0.15 11.86 -11.65
N GLU A 35 -0.62 12.36 -12.62
CA GLU A 35 -0.72 13.79 -12.86
C GLU A 35 -1.42 14.51 -11.71
N ASP A 36 -1.09 15.78 -11.47
CA ASP A 36 -1.70 16.56 -10.38
C ASP A 36 -3.23 16.66 -10.51
N SER A 37 -3.75 16.66 -11.72
CA SER A 37 -5.19 16.64 -12.00
C SER A 37 -5.90 15.41 -11.44
N PHE A 38 -5.20 14.27 -11.32
CA PHE A 38 -5.78 13.08 -10.70
C PHE A 38 -6.20 13.34 -9.26
N PHE A 39 -5.39 14.09 -8.49
CA PHE A 39 -5.63 14.34 -7.07
C PHE A 39 -6.81 15.27 -6.78
N THR A 40 -7.41 15.86 -7.83
CA THR A 40 -8.67 16.62 -7.72
C THR A 40 -9.92 15.77 -7.93
N THR A 41 -9.76 14.49 -8.24
CA THR A 41 -10.86 13.57 -8.56
C THR A 41 -11.40 12.83 -7.35
N PRO A 42 -12.68 12.39 -7.36
CA PRO A 42 -13.22 11.50 -6.33
C PRO A 42 -12.44 10.18 -6.21
N LYS A 43 -11.89 9.67 -7.31
CA LYS A 43 -11.09 8.44 -7.34
C LYS A 43 -9.82 8.55 -6.49
N ALA A 44 -9.19 9.72 -6.45
CA ALA A 44 -8.02 9.92 -5.61
C ALA A 44 -8.35 9.76 -4.11
N LYS A 45 -9.52 10.22 -3.67
CA LYS A 45 -10.00 10.04 -2.29
C LYS A 45 -10.32 8.57 -1.99
N GLU A 46 -10.97 7.86 -2.91
CA GLU A 46 -11.26 6.43 -2.78
C GLU A 46 -9.98 5.61 -2.61
N VAL A 47 -8.95 5.91 -3.40
CA VAL A 47 -7.63 5.27 -3.26
C VAL A 47 -7.00 5.62 -1.92
N ALA A 48 -7.10 6.86 -1.45
CA ALA A 48 -6.58 7.26 -0.15
C ALA A 48 -7.26 6.53 1.01
N GLU A 49 -8.56 6.25 0.93
CA GLU A 49 -9.26 5.44 1.94
C GLU A 49 -8.63 4.06 2.07
N THR A 50 -8.25 3.44 0.94
CA THR A 50 -7.53 2.16 0.96
C THR A 50 -6.13 2.32 1.55
N VAL A 51 -5.39 3.38 1.19
CA VAL A 51 -4.08 3.66 1.77
C VAL A 51 -4.17 3.82 3.29
N LEU A 52 -5.12 4.62 3.78
CA LEU A 52 -5.34 4.84 5.21
C LEU A 52 -5.76 3.56 5.95
N LEU A 53 -6.57 2.71 5.29
CA LEU A 53 -7.01 1.44 5.87
C LEU A 53 -5.83 0.54 6.24
N TYR A 54 -4.75 0.54 5.46
CA TYR A 54 -3.59 -0.31 5.68
C TYR A 54 -2.48 0.34 6.50
N GLN A 55 -2.59 1.63 6.85
CA GLN A 55 -1.59 2.26 7.72
C GLN A 55 -1.56 1.57 9.09
N GLN A 56 -0.40 1.09 9.47
CA GLN A 56 -0.22 0.34 10.70
C GLN A 56 -0.02 1.25 11.92
N PRO A 57 -0.20 0.73 13.16
CA PRO A 57 0.01 1.52 14.38
C PRO A 57 1.41 2.14 14.48
N THR A 58 2.42 1.54 13.85
CA THR A 58 3.79 2.07 13.74
C THR A 58 3.89 3.33 12.87
N GLY A 59 2.86 3.64 12.09
CA GLY A 59 2.85 4.71 11.10
C GLY A 59 3.24 4.30 9.69
N GLY A 60 3.92 3.16 9.52
CA GLY A 60 4.31 2.63 8.22
C GLY A 60 3.22 1.81 7.54
N TRP A 61 3.57 1.24 6.39
CA TRP A 61 2.69 0.38 5.60
C TRP A 61 3.34 -0.97 5.26
N PRO A 62 2.51 -2.01 5.05
CA PRO A 62 2.99 -3.30 4.59
C PRO A 62 3.38 -3.26 3.11
N LYS A 63 4.31 -4.13 2.70
CA LYS A 63 4.67 -4.28 1.29
C LYS A 63 3.66 -5.11 0.51
N ASN A 64 3.76 -5.03 -0.82
CA ASN A 64 3.05 -5.90 -1.77
C ASN A 64 1.52 -5.69 -1.78
N ILE A 65 1.06 -4.49 -1.47
CA ILE A 65 -0.35 -4.09 -1.60
C ILE A 65 -0.53 -3.22 -2.85
N ASN A 66 -1.59 -3.44 -3.59
CA ASN A 66 -2.05 -2.55 -4.66
C ASN A 66 -3.19 -1.68 -4.15
N PHE A 67 -2.88 -0.47 -3.73
CA PHE A 67 -3.87 0.45 -3.16
C PHE A 67 -4.83 1.06 -4.19
N PHE A 68 -4.61 0.85 -5.49
CA PHE A 68 -5.62 1.19 -6.51
C PHE A 68 -6.86 0.30 -6.44
N GLN A 69 -6.80 -0.80 -5.71
CA GLN A 69 -7.88 -1.76 -5.54
C GLN A 69 -8.38 -1.75 -4.10
N THR A 70 -9.69 -1.56 -3.95
CA THR A 70 -10.34 -1.78 -2.65
C THR A 70 -10.18 -3.24 -2.24
N PRO A 71 -9.86 -3.54 -0.97
CA PRO A 71 -9.71 -4.93 -0.54
C PRO A 71 -11.02 -5.69 -0.62
N ASP A 72 -10.99 -6.88 -1.19
CA ASP A 72 -12.15 -7.77 -1.29
C ASP A 72 -12.62 -8.27 0.09
N ASN A 73 -11.69 -8.33 1.05
CA ASN A 73 -11.94 -8.77 2.42
C ASN A 73 -11.38 -7.74 3.42
N LYS A 74 -12.28 -6.99 4.05
CA LYS A 74 -11.92 -5.98 5.06
C LYS A 74 -11.33 -6.58 6.34
N GLU A 75 -11.76 -7.76 6.74
CA GLU A 75 -11.24 -8.43 7.94
C GLU A 75 -9.77 -8.77 7.76
N LYS A 76 -9.42 -9.33 6.60
CA LYS A 76 -8.02 -9.60 6.25
C LYS A 76 -7.17 -8.32 6.14
N ALA A 77 -7.73 -7.25 5.62
CA ALA A 77 -7.05 -5.95 5.58
C ALA A 77 -6.76 -5.43 6.99
N LEU A 78 -7.70 -5.59 7.93
CA LEU A 78 -7.53 -5.21 9.33
C LEU A 78 -6.53 -6.11 10.07
N GLU A 79 -6.46 -7.40 9.76
CA GLU A 79 -5.43 -8.30 10.29
C GLU A 79 -4.03 -7.81 9.87
N ILE A 80 -3.84 -7.47 8.59
CA ILE A 80 -2.59 -6.92 8.07
C ILE A 80 -2.27 -5.58 8.74
N LYS A 81 -3.26 -4.69 8.89
CA LYS A 81 -3.11 -3.40 9.57
C LYS A 81 -2.62 -3.55 11.00
N ASN A 82 -3.11 -4.54 11.71
CA ASN A 82 -2.80 -4.75 13.13
C ASN A 82 -1.49 -5.55 13.36
N ASP A 83 -0.88 -6.08 12.31
CA ASP A 83 0.43 -6.70 12.39
C ASP A 83 1.53 -5.65 12.46
N VAL A 84 1.91 -5.25 13.66
CA VAL A 84 2.93 -4.22 13.92
C VAL A 84 4.31 -4.54 13.33
N ASN A 85 4.56 -5.78 12.92
CA ASN A 85 5.81 -6.20 12.30
C ASN A 85 5.78 -6.14 10.78
N ALA A 86 4.64 -5.80 10.18
CA ALA A 86 4.49 -5.80 8.72
C ALA A 86 4.89 -4.47 8.08
N SER A 87 5.08 -3.38 8.85
CA SER A 87 5.60 -2.10 8.32
C SER A 87 7.01 -2.27 7.78
N THR A 88 7.26 -1.74 6.59
CA THR A 88 8.54 -1.89 5.90
C THR A 88 8.78 -0.77 4.90
N ILE A 89 10.04 -0.65 4.44
CA ILE A 89 10.44 0.20 3.30
C ILE A 89 10.72 -0.62 2.05
N ASP A 90 10.67 -1.94 2.14
CA ASP A 90 10.90 -2.84 1.01
C ASP A 90 9.89 -2.62 -0.12
N ASN A 91 10.35 -2.81 -1.36
CA ASN A 91 9.50 -2.72 -2.55
C ASN A 91 8.73 -1.41 -2.67
N GLY A 92 9.28 -0.30 -2.15
CA GLY A 92 8.65 1.02 -2.21
C GLY A 92 7.50 1.23 -1.22
N ALA A 93 7.25 0.27 -0.31
CA ALA A 93 6.29 0.44 0.76
C ALA A 93 6.67 1.62 1.68
N THR A 94 5.70 2.19 2.34
CA THR A 94 5.77 3.38 3.18
C THR A 94 6.11 4.65 2.38
N THR A 95 7.16 4.64 1.56
CA THR A 95 7.56 5.83 0.78
C THR A 95 6.55 6.21 -0.30
N THR A 96 5.99 5.24 -1.01
CA THR A 96 4.97 5.50 -2.04
C THR A 96 3.68 6.06 -1.42
N GLU A 97 3.25 5.52 -0.29
CA GLU A 97 2.06 5.95 0.45
C GLU A 97 2.22 7.37 0.98
N ILE A 98 3.38 7.72 1.55
CA ILE A 98 3.70 9.08 1.99
C ILE A 98 3.61 10.06 0.82
N ILE A 99 4.23 9.74 -0.32
CA ILE A 99 4.19 10.59 -1.53
C ILE A 99 2.74 10.79 -1.99
N TYR A 100 1.97 9.73 -2.06
CA TYR A 100 0.57 9.78 -2.49
C TYR A 100 -0.28 10.68 -1.59
N LEU A 101 -0.22 10.46 -0.28
CA LEU A 101 -1.00 11.23 0.70
C LEU A 101 -0.56 12.70 0.76
N SER A 102 0.73 12.99 0.63
CA SER A 102 1.26 14.35 0.58
C SER A 102 0.74 15.12 -0.63
N ARG A 103 0.70 14.47 -1.80
CA ARG A 103 0.15 15.09 -3.02
C ARG A 103 -1.36 15.30 -2.92
N LEU A 104 -2.08 14.36 -2.32
CA LEU A 104 -3.51 14.52 -2.09
C LEU A 104 -3.80 15.64 -1.08
N TYR A 105 -3.00 15.77 -0.02
CA TYR A 105 -3.08 16.91 0.90
C TYR A 105 -2.88 18.24 0.18
N ASN A 106 -1.88 18.35 -0.67
CA ASN A 106 -1.65 19.57 -1.46
C ASN A 106 -2.86 19.98 -2.30
N SER A 107 -3.62 19.01 -2.81
CA SER A 107 -4.81 19.27 -3.61
C SER A 107 -6.07 19.57 -2.80
N THR A 108 -6.21 18.94 -1.62
CA THR A 108 -7.46 18.96 -0.84
C THR A 108 -7.40 19.82 0.41
N HIS A 109 -6.19 20.04 0.96
CA HIS A 109 -5.93 20.63 2.29
C HIS A 109 -6.64 19.89 3.44
N ASP A 110 -6.94 18.59 3.25
CA ASP A 110 -7.50 17.74 4.30
C ASP A 110 -6.38 17.23 5.21
N GLU A 111 -6.39 17.69 6.46
CA GLU A 111 -5.37 17.38 7.47
C GLU A 111 -5.23 15.87 7.73
N THR A 112 -6.27 15.07 7.49
CA THR A 112 -6.21 13.60 7.64
C THR A 112 -5.08 12.99 6.81
N TYR A 113 -4.90 13.46 5.58
CA TYR A 113 -3.85 12.95 4.68
C TYR A 113 -2.45 13.41 5.12
N LYS A 114 -2.33 14.65 5.57
CA LYS A 114 -1.08 15.19 6.10
C LYS A 114 -0.64 14.46 7.36
N GLU A 115 -1.55 14.26 8.31
CA GLU A 115 -1.26 13.57 9.56
C GLU A 115 -0.83 12.12 9.31
N ALA A 116 -1.47 11.42 8.37
CA ALA A 116 -1.08 10.08 7.99
C ALA A 116 0.31 10.05 7.32
N ALA A 117 0.60 11.00 6.44
CA ALA A 117 1.93 11.13 5.83
C ALA A 117 3.02 11.42 6.88
N ILE A 118 2.75 12.29 7.86
CA ILE A 118 3.67 12.58 8.96
C ILE A 118 3.95 11.33 9.79
N ARG A 119 2.92 10.56 10.17
CA ARG A 119 3.14 9.28 10.89
C ARG A 119 4.03 8.31 10.08
N GLY A 120 3.88 8.30 8.76
CA GLY A 120 4.76 7.52 7.89
C GLY A 120 6.21 8.01 7.90
N LEU A 121 6.42 9.32 7.91
CA LEU A 121 7.76 9.91 8.05
C LEU A 121 8.37 9.59 9.42
N ASP A 122 7.60 9.69 10.50
CA ASP A 122 8.06 9.34 11.84
C ASP A 122 8.52 7.89 11.91
N TYR A 123 7.75 6.96 11.29
CA TYR A 123 8.18 5.57 11.15
C TYR A 123 9.54 5.43 10.44
N LEU A 124 9.78 6.20 9.35
CA LEU A 124 11.05 6.16 8.64
C LEU A 124 12.20 6.67 9.51
N PHE A 125 11.99 7.73 10.28
CA PHE A 125 13.01 8.27 11.17
C PHE A 125 13.32 7.35 12.34
N GLU A 126 12.32 6.71 12.93
CA GLU A 126 12.51 5.73 14.00
C GLU A 126 13.21 4.45 13.51
N ALA A 127 13.02 4.08 12.25
CA ALA A 127 13.65 2.91 11.65
C ALA A 127 15.11 3.15 11.24
N GLN A 128 15.57 4.41 11.21
CA GLN A 128 16.96 4.74 10.88
C GLN A 128 17.91 4.39 12.03
N TYR A 129 19.11 3.95 11.69
CA TYR A 129 20.21 3.87 12.66
C TYR A 129 20.70 5.26 13.04
N GLU A 130 21.36 5.39 14.19
CA GLU A 130 21.89 6.67 14.70
C GLU A 130 22.82 7.41 13.70
N ASN A 131 23.44 6.69 12.78
CA ASN A 131 24.28 7.25 11.71
C ASN A 131 23.52 7.61 10.43
N GLY A 132 22.19 7.48 10.41
CA GLY A 132 21.32 7.85 9.27
C GLY A 132 21.32 6.88 8.10
N GLY A 133 21.83 5.68 8.25
CA GLY A 133 21.93 4.67 7.18
C GLY A 133 21.40 3.32 7.55
#